data_01c03cc7d2f903f6098b9ebb77e7afb8
#
_entry.id   01c03cc7d2f903f6098b9ebb77e7afb8
#
_cell.length_a   1.000
_cell.length_b   1.000
_cell.length_c   1.000
_cell.angle_alpha   90.00
_cell.angle_beta   90.00
_cell.angle_gamma   90.00
#
_symmetry.space_group_name_H-M   'P 1'
#
loop_
_entity.id
_entity.type
_entity.pdbx_description
1 polymer ?
#
loop_
_entity_poly.entity_id
_entity_poly.type
_entity_poly.pdbx_seq_one_letter_code
_entity_poly.pdbx_strand_id
1 'polypeptide(L)'
;YDVRGRVAHESIFNCNDGRYRCPSTQQGYSPFSTWTRGLSWIIAGYPEQLEFLQTVSDELLERFGGRNEIEDMMLNAARASCDFFIENTPTDGVPYWDTGAPELSRHGDYLNRPSEPFNDHEPVDSSAAAIAAQGLLRLGRFLRGQDDDAAARYWQAGLTTSQSLLAA
;
A
#
# COMPACT_ATOMS: atom_id res chain seq x y z
N TYR A 1 8.26 -3.26 -10.23
CA TYR A 1 9.64 -3.34 -10.67
C TYR A 1 10.23 -4.74 -10.51
N ASP A 2 10.79 -5.06 -9.35
CA ASP A 2 11.48 -6.31 -9.02
C ASP A 2 10.69 -7.19 -8.08
N VAL A 3 9.83 -6.60 -7.25
CA VAL A 3 8.93 -7.29 -6.34
C VAL A 3 7.50 -6.81 -6.58
N ARG A 4 6.55 -7.76 -6.71
CA ARG A 4 5.15 -7.46 -6.90
C ARG A 4 4.61 -6.60 -5.74
N GLY A 5 3.97 -5.49 -6.06
CA GLY A 5 3.37 -4.59 -5.09
C GLY A 5 4.32 -3.57 -4.45
N ARG A 6 5.63 -3.68 -4.68
CA ARG A 6 6.58 -2.67 -4.25
C ARG A 6 6.36 -1.35 -5.00
N VAL A 7 6.30 -0.27 -4.28
CA VAL A 7 6.04 1.07 -4.83
C VAL A 7 7.30 1.93 -4.75
N ALA A 8 7.72 2.50 -5.88
CA ALA A 8 8.75 3.54 -5.91
C ALA A 8 8.12 4.89 -5.55
N HIS A 9 8.81 5.70 -4.75
CA HIS A 9 8.31 7.02 -4.37
C HIS A 9 8.22 7.95 -5.58
N GLU A 10 9.24 7.94 -6.43
CA GLU A 10 9.33 8.80 -7.61
C GLU A 10 9.84 8.03 -8.83
N SER A 11 9.54 8.57 -10.00
CA SER A 11 10.07 8.11 -11.29
C SER A 11 10.71 9.27 -12.02
N ILE A 12 11.96 9.08 -12.46
CA ILE A 12 12.70 10.07 -13.23
C ILE A 12 12.51 9.79 -14.72
N PHE A 13 12.10 10.82 -15.45
CA PHE A 13 11.96 10.81 -16.89
C PHE A 13 12.93 11.81 -17.55
N ASN A 14 13.38 11.48 -18.74
CA ASN A 14 14.16 12.41 -19.56
C ASN A 14 13.24 13.51 -20.10
N CYS A 15 13.57 14.77 -19.81
CA CYS A 15 12.77 15.92 -20.26
C CYS A 15 12.74 16.12 -21.78
N ASN A 16 13.72 15.57 -22.53
CA ASN A 16 13.80 15.74 -23.98
C ASN A 16 12.99 14.71 -24.77
N ASP A 17 12.86 13.48 -24.27
CA ASP A 17 12.22 12.38 -25.02
C ASP A 17 11.13 11.65 -24.22
N GLY A 18 10.86 12.07 -22.96
CA GLY A 18 9.86 11.49 -22.09
C GLY A 18 10.16 10.07 -21.61
N ARG A 19 11.35 9.52 -21.92
CA ARG A 19 11.68 8.14 -21.56
C ARG A 19 11.98 8.02 -20.07
N TYR A 20 11.47 6.94 -19.47
CA TYR A 20 11.80 6.56 -18.10
C TYR A 20 13.31 6.28 -17.97
N ARG A 21 13.89 6.76 -16.85
CA ARG A 21 15.31 6.59 -16.52
C ARG A 21 15.52 5.65 -15.35
N CYS A 22 14.99 6.00 -14.19
CA CYS A 22 15.21 5.25 -12.95
C CYS A 22 14.17 5.64 -11.89
N PRO A 23 14.01 4.82 -10.84
CA PRO A 23 13.30 5.25 -9.64
C PRO A 23 14.12 6.30 -8.89
N SER A 24 13.43 7.11 -8.08
CA SER A 24 14.02 8.08 -7.15
C SER A 24 13.21 8.14 -5.86
N THR A 25 13.74 8.84 -4.87
CA THR A 25 13.03 9.11 -3.62
C THR A 25 13.53 10.39 -2.97
N GLN A 26 12.62 11.16 -2.38
CA GLN A 26 12.93 12.30 -1.52
C GLN A 26 12.62 12.02 -0.06
N GLN A 27 11.65 11.17 0.23
CA GLN A 27 11.16 10.86 1.57
C GLN A 27 11.48 9.45 2.03
N GLY A 28 11.75 8.52 1.10
CA GLY A 28 12.17 7.17 1.42
C GLY A 28 13.69 7.07 1.63
N TYR A 29 14.12 5.96 2.22
CA TYR A 29 15.54 5.67 2.43
C TYR A 29 16.29 5.48 1.12
N SER A 30 15.71 4.75 0.18
CA SER A 30 16.35 4.39 -1.08
C SER A 30 15.33 4.32 -2.21
N PRO A 31 15.71 4.64 -3.47
CA PRO A 31 14.84 4.38 -4.62
C PRO A 31 14.54 2.89 -4.84
N PHE A 32 15.27 2.00 -4.17
CA PHE A 32 15.11 0.55 -4.26
C PHE A 32 14.42 -0.09 -3.05
N SER A 33 14.07 0.70 -2.04
CA SER A 33 13.19 0.34 -0.93
C SER A 33 11.82 0.98 -1.09
N THR A 34 10.94 0.80 -0.13
CA THR A 34 9.60 1.39 -0.16
C THR A 34 9.37 2.25 1.07
N TRP A 35 9.23 3.55 0.85
CA TRP A 35 8.70 4.46 1.84
C TRP A 35 7.24 4.10 2.15
N THR A 36 6.97 3.64 3.38
CA THR A 36 5.71 3.00 3.73
C THR A 36 4.50 3.92 3.67
N ARG A 37 4.68 5.21 3.93
CA ARG A 37 3.59 6.19 3.78
C ARG A 37 3.22 6.42 2.32
N GLY A 38 4.21 6.43 1.42
CA GLY A 38 3.96 6.49 -0.02
C GLY A 38 3.18 5.28 -0.52
N LEU A 39 3.56 4.08 -0.06
CA LEU A 39 2.80 2.85 -0.32
C LEU A 39 1.36 2.95 0.22
N SER A 40 1.19 3.48 1.44
CA SER A 40 -0.12 3.60 2.06
C SER A 40 -1.07 4.51 1.27
N TRP A 41 -0.57 5.57 0.63
CA TRP A 41 -1.37 6.40 -0.27
C TRP A 41 -1.88 5.63 -1.49
N ILE A 42 -1.10 4.70 -2.03
CA ILE A 42 -1.53 3.82 -3.11
C ILE A 42 -2.62 2.85 -2.62
N ILE A 43 -2.44 2.28 -1.42
CA ILE A 43 -3.41 1.38 -0.77
C ILE A 43 -4.74 2.08 -0.52
N ALA A 44 -4.74 3.34 -0.13
CA ALA A 44 -5.97 4.13 0.04
C ALA A 44 -6.57 4.55 -1.30
N GLY A 45 -5.74 5.01 -2.23
CA GLY A 45 -6.17 5.65 -3.48
C GLY A 45 -6.89 4.70 -4.44
N TYR A 46 -6.38 3.49 -4.67
CA TYR A 46 -7.03 2.55 -5.59
C TYR A 46 -8.42 2.12 -5.15
N PRO A 47 -8.68 1.72 -3.88
CA PRO A 47 -10.04 1.42 -3.44
C PRO A 47 -10.98 2.63 -3.53
N GLU A 48 -10.53 3.84 -3.26
CA GLU A 48 -11.33 5.06 -3.46
C GLU A 48 -11.70 5.27 -4.92
N GLN A 49 -10.77 5.04 -5.86
CA GLN A 49 -11.06 5.11 -7.29
C GLN A 49 -12.04 4.01 -7.73
N LEU A 50 -11.89 2.78 -7.24
CA LEU A 50 -12.82 1.68 -7.53
C LEU A 50 -14.23 2.00 -7.03
N GLU A 51 -14.38 2.55 -5.82
CA GLU A 51 -15.68 3.02 -5.30
C GLU A 51 -16.26 4.15 -6.17
N PHE A 52 -15.43 5.08 -6.61
CA PHE A 52 -15.85 6.17 -7.51
C PHE A 52 -16.31 5.63 -8.86
N LEU A 53 -15.61 4.67 -9.45
CA LEU A 53 -15.98 4.06 -10.74
C LEU A 53 -17.40 3.47 -10.71
N GLN A 54 -17.88 2.98 -9.56
CA GLN A 54 -19.25 2.49 -9.43
C GLN A 54 -20.31 3.60 -9.65
N THR A 55 -19.93 4.87 -9.57
CA THR A 55 -20.83 6.02 -9.81
C THR A 55 -20.74 6.56 -11.24
N VAL A 56 -19.78 6.09 -12.04
CA VAL A 56 -19.54 6.54 -13.42
C VAL A 56 -20.32 5.66 -14.41
N SER A 57 -20.92 6.24 -15.43
CA SER A 57 -21.63 5.46 -16.46
C SER A 57 -20.65 4.71 -17.38
N ASP A 58 -21.05 3.55 -17.87
CA ASP A 58 -20.25 2.75 -18.81
C ASP A 58 -19.95 3.51 -20.11
N GLU A 59 -20.89 4.30 -20.60
CA GLU A 59 -20.70 5.14 -21.79
C GLU A 59 -19.50 6.09 -21.68
N LEU A 60 -19.26 6.64 -20.48
CA LEU A 60 -18.09 7.49 -20.26
C LEU A 60 -16.81 6.67 -20.21
N LEU A 61 -16.83 5.47 -19.66
CA LEU A 61 -15.67 4.59 -19.50
C LEU A 61 -15.24 3.94 -20.83
N GLU A 62 -16.14 3.74 -21.79
CA GLU A 62 -15.83 3.19 -23.11
C GLU A 62 -14.71 3.96 -23.82
N ARG A 63 -14.60 5.26 -23.61
CA ARG A 63 -13.53 6.11 -24.18
C ARG A 63 -12.14 5.75 -23.67
N PHE A 64 -12.05 5.01 -22.57
CA PHE A 64 -10.82 4.66 -21.86
C PHE A 64 -10.56 3.15 -21.80
N GLY A 65 -11.23 2.36 -22.64
CA GLY A 65 -11.09 0.91 -22.69
C GLY A 65 -12.22 0.12 -22.04
N GLY A 66 -13.18 0.85 -21.44
CA GLY A 66 -14.33 0.24 -20.76
C GLY A 66 -14.09 -0.08 -19.30
N ARG A 67 -15.20 -0.30 -18.59
CA ARG A 67 -15.20 -0.52 -17.12
C ARG A 67 -14.29 -1.67 -16.70
N ASN A 68 -14.43 -2.83 -17.34
CA ASN A 68 -13.72 -4.04 -16.92
C ASN A 68 -12.21 -3.87 -17.01
N GLU A 69 -11.68 -3.29 -18.08
CA GLU A 69 -10.24 -3.06 -18.22
C GLU A 69 -9.69 -2.13 -17.15
N ILE A 70 -10.44 -1.06 -16.84
CA ILE A 70 -10.06 -0.08 -15.82
C ILE A 70 -10.11 -0.70 -14.42
N GLU A 71 -11.20 -1.39 -14.08
CA GLU A 71 -11.36 -2.05 -12.78
C GLU A 71 -10.32 -3.15 -12.57
N ASP A 72 -10.06 -3.99 -13.57
CA ASP A 72 -9.05 -5.06 -13.49
C ASP A 72 -7.65 -4.48 -13.24
N MET A 73 -7.29 -3.41 -13.95
CA MET A 73 -6.01 -2.73 -13.75
C MET A 73 -5.89 -2.19 -12.31
N MET A 74 -6.92 -1.50 -11.82
CA MET A 74 -6.93 -0.92 -10.48
C MET A 74 -6.97 -1.98 -9.38
N LEU A 75 -7.76 -3.05 -9.55
CA LEU A 75 -7.82 -4.17 -8.61
C LEU A 75 -6.48 -4.91 -8.52
N ASN A 76 -5.83 -5.15 -9.65
CA ASN A 76 -4.51 -5.79 -9.66
C ASN A 76 -3.47 -4.95 -8.91
N ALA A 77 -3.48 -3.63 -9.09
CA ALA A 77 -2.58 -2.73 -8.38
C ALA A 77 -2.93 -2.64 -6.88
N ALA A 78 -4.21 -2.53 -6.53
CA ALA A 78 -4.68 -2.51 -5.14
C ALA A 78 -4.28 -3.78 -4.39
N ARG A 79 -4.58 -4.95 -4.96
CA ARG A 79 -4.22 -6.25 -4.36
C ARG A 79 -2.71 -6.38 -4.17
N ALA A 80 -1.93 -6.06 -5.22
CA ALA A 80 -0.48 -6.17 -5.16
C ALA A 80 0.12 -5.28 -4.05
N SER A 81 -0.32 -4.02 -3.95
CA SER A 81 0.18 -3.10 -2.93
C SER A 81 -0.27 -3.46 -1.51
N CYS A 82 -1.52 -3.93 -1.35
CA CYS A 82 -2.03 -4.41 -0.05
C CYS A 82 -1.29 -5.68 0.41
N ASP A 83 -1.06 -6.64 -0.48
CA ASP A 83 -0.31 -7.86 -0.18
C ASP A 83 1.11 -7.51 0.27
N PHE A 84 1.81 -6.65 -0.50
CA PHE A 84 3.15 -6.21 -0.16
C PHE A 84 3.19 -5.51 1.22
N PHE A 85 2.21 -4.66 1.52
CA PHE A 85 2.13 -3.99 2.83
C PHE A 85 1.99 -5.01 3.96
N ILE A 86 1.04 -5.95 3.85
CA ILE A 86 0.80 -6.97 4.88
C ILE A 86 2.05 -7.84 5.10
N GLU A 87 2.74 -8.22 4.03
CA GLU A 87 3.92 -9.08 4.08
C GLU A 87 5.17 -8.38 4.63
N ASN A 88 5.23 -7.04 4.56
CA ASN A 88 6.39 -6.23 4.98
C ASN A 88 6.11 -5.34 6.19
N THR A 89 5.05 -5.63 6.94
CA THR A 89 4.65 -4.89 8.15
C THR A 89 4.60 -5.84 9.35
N PRO A 90 5.01 -5.41 10.55
CA PRO A 90 4.84 -6.14 11.80
C PRO A 90 3.42 -6.65 12.02
N THR A 91 3.25 -7.65 12.90
CA THR A 91 1.97 -8.35 13.10
C THR A 91 0.83 -7.49 13.62
N ASP A 92 1.13 -6.34 14.21
CA ASP A 92 0.17 -5.33 14.67
C ASP A 92 -0.31 -4.36 13.57
N GLY A 93 0.24 -4.48 12.35
CA GLY A 93 -0.12 -3.65 11.21
C GLY A 93 0.47 -2.22 11.26
N VAL A 94 1.41 -1.93 12.16
CA VAL A 94 2.10 -0.63 12.22
C VAL A 94 3.48 -0.75 11.56
N PRO A 95 3.70 -0.16 10.37
CA PRO A 95 4.94 -0.32 9.65
C PRO A 95 6.06 0.56 10.22
N TYR A 96 7.30 0.15 10.03
CA TYR A 96 8.43 1.07 10.09
C TYR A 96 8.41 2.01 8.87
N TRP A 97 9.09 3.14 8.96
CA TRP A 97 8.97 4.24 7.98
C TRP A 97 9.41 3.90 6.55
N ASP A 98 10.30 2.91 6.39
CA ASP A 98 10.74 2.40 5.07
C ASP A 98 11.10 0.93 5.18
N THR A 99 10.75 0.13 4.18
CA THR A 99 11.00 -1.33 4.18
C THR A 99 12.46 -1.72 4.04
N GLY A 100 13.34 -0.79 3.69
CA GLY A 100 14.78 -0.97 3.58
C GLY A 100 15.56 -0.06 4.52
N ALA A 101 14.93 0.47 5.57
CA ALA A 101 15.59 1.34 6.54
C ALA A 101 16.84 0.66 7.13
N PRO A 102 17.96 1.39 7.30
CA PRO A 102 19.29 0.79 7.45
C PRO A 102 19.44 -0.03 8.73
N GLU A 103 18.72 0.31 9.78
CA GLU A 103 18.82 -0.36 11.08
C GLU A 103 17.67 -1.35 11.37
N LEU A 104 16.77 -1.62 10.42
CA LEU A 104 15.70 -2.63 10.58
C LEU A 104 16.23 -4.00 10.99
N SER A 105 17.41 -4.37 10.53
CA SER A 105 18.05 -5.64 10.89
C SER A 105 18.35 -5.77 12.39
N ARG A 106 18.44 -4.66 13.12
CA ARG A 106 18.65 -4.66 14.57
C ARG A 106 17.41 -5.11 15.36
N HIS A 107 16.24 -5.02 14.73
CA HIS A 107 15.00 -5.53 15.31
C HIS A 107 14.86 -7.06 15.20
N GLY A 108 15.79 -7.77 14.55
CA GLY A 108 15.72 -9.22 14.38
C GLY A 108 14.49 -9.61 13.56
N ASP A 109 13.71 -10.55 14.07
CA ASP A 109 12.51 -11.05 13.39
C ASP A 109 11.29 -10.14 13.63
N TYR A 110 11.40 -8.88 13.20
CA TYR A 110 10.39 -7.84 13.45
C TYR A 110 9.06 -8.08 12.71
N LEU A 111 9.06 -8.84 11.62
CA LEU A 111 7.84 -9.11 10.85
C LEU A 111 6.91 -10.12 11.57
N ASN A 112 7.45 -10.96 12.46
CA ASN A 112 6.68 -11.97 13.18
C ASN A 112 6.30 -11.56 14.62
N ARG A 113 6.38 -10.26 14.95
CA ARG A 113 5.99 -9.71 16.25
C ARG A 113 5.41 -8.31 16.07
N PRO A 114 4.74 -7.74 17.09
CA PRO A 114 4.30 -6.34 17.06
C PRO A 114 5.47 -5.37 16.90
N SER A 115 5.20 -4.22 16.29
CA SER A 115 6.16 -3.13 16.15
C SER A 115 6.62 -2.60 17.52
N GLU A 116 7.80 -1.98 17.54
CA GLU A 116 8.36 -1.35 18.74
C GLU A 116 8.44 0.17 18.54
N PRO A 117 7.39 0.93 18.93
CA PRO A 117 7.39 2.38 18.69
C PRO A 117 8.43 3.13 19.55
N PHE A 118 8.84 2.56 20.69
CA PHE A 118 9.83 3.16 21.59
C PHE A 118 11.19 2.44 21.46
N ASN A 119 11.80 2.54 20.29
CA ASN A 119 13.09 1.93 19.99
C ASN A 119 14.11 3.00 19.59
N ASP A 120 15.41 2.67 19.67
CA ASP A 120 16.52 3.58 19.37
C ASP A 120 17.05 3.44 17.91
N HIS A 121 16.37 2.69 17.06
CA HIS A 121 16.86 2.33 15.72
C HIS A 121 16.08 2.97 14.60
N GLU A 122 14.84 2.51 14.36
CA GLU A 122 14.01 2.94 13.23
C GLU A 122 12.61 3.31 13.70
N PRO A 123 12.12 4.51 13.38
CA PRO A 123 10.79 4.92 13.79
C PRO A 123 9.69 4.13 13.08
N VAL A 124 8.61 3.84 13.80
CA VAL A 124 7.36 3.40 13.19
C VAL A 124 6.64 4.58 12.53
N ASP A 125 5.84 4.32 11.51
CA ASP A 125 5.03 5.33 10.83
C ASP A 125 3.53 5.10 11.10
N SER A 126 3.03 5.70 12.20
CA SER A 126 1.62 5.62 12.57
C SER A 126 0.68 6.26 11.55
N SER A 127 1.14 7.30 10.81
CA SER A 127 0.34 7.88 9.74
C SER A 127 0.25 6.95 8.52
N ALA A 128 1.32 6.24 8.18
CA ALA A 128 1.25 5.17 7.17
C ALA A 128 0.25 4.09 7.57
N ALA A 129 0.30 3.65 8.84
CA ALA A 129 -0.64 2.68 9.38
C ALA A 129 -2.11 3.15 9.24
N ALA A 130 -2.41 4.40 9.65
CA ALA A 130 -3.76 4.95 9.57
C ALA A 130 -4.30 5.04 8.14
N ILE A 131 -3.46 5.47 7.20
CA ILE A 131 -3.82 5.56 5.78
C ILE A 131 -4.03 4.15 5.19
N ALA A 132 -3.11 3.21 5.47
CA ALA A 132 -3.22 1.84 4.98
C ALA A 132 -4.46 1.13 5.55
N ALA A 133 -4.77 1.31 6.84
CA ALA A 133 -5.97 0.74 7.46
C ALA A 133 -7.24 1.17 6.73
N GLN A 134 -7.35 2.46 6.36
CA GLN A 134 -8.48 2.97 5.58
C GLN A 134 -8.60 2.24 4.24
N GLY A 135 -7.51 2.12 3.48
CA GLY A 135 -7.51 1.47 2.18
C GLY A 135 -7.79 -0.03 2.25
N LEU A 136 -7.19 -0.74 3.23
CA LEU A 136 -7.43 -2.16 3.48
C LEU A 136 -8.89 -2.45 3.80
N LEU A 137 -9.53 -1.65 4.67
CA LEU A 137 -10.95 -1.78 5.00
C LEU A 137 -11.86 -1.51 3.78
N ARG A 138 -11.52 -0.51 2.96
CA ARG A 138 -12.26 -0.20 1.72
C ARG A 138 -12.15 -1.34 0.71
N LEU A 139 -10.92 -1.83 0.44
CA LEU A 139 -10.71 -2.95 -0.49
C LEU A 139 -11.41 -4.22 0.00
N GLY A 140 -11.32 -4.54 1.30
CA GLY A 140 -12.04 -5.66 1.89
C GLY A 140 -13.54 -5.54 1.71
N ARG A 141 -14.11 -4.33 1.87
CA ARG A 141 -15.54 -4.08 1.62
C ARG A 141 -15.91 -4.23 0.15
N PHE A 142 -15.09 -3.69 -0.75
CA PHE A 142 -15.31 -3.73 -2.21
C PHE A 142 -15.36 -5.17 -2.74
N LEU A 143 -14.51 -6.04 -2.22
CA LEU A 143 -14.38 -7.43 -2.68
C LEU A 143 -15.45 -8.39 -2.13
N ARG A 144 -16.27 -7.97 -1.17
CA ARG A 144 -17.33 -8.84 -0.62
C ARG A 144 -18.30 -9.30 -1.71
N GLY A 145 -18.52 -10.62 -1.76
CA GLY A 145 -19.35 -11.25 -2.77
C GLY A 145 -18.70 -11.41 -4.14
N GLN A 146 -17.46 -10.95 -4.31
CA GLN A 146 -16.64 -11.15 -5.51
C GLN A 146 -15.48 -12.12 -5.23
N ASP A 147 -14.80 -11.93 -4.09
CA ASP A 147 -13.67 -12.73 -3.60
C ASP A 147 -13.65 -12.63 -2.06
N ASP A 148 -14.43 -13.47 -1.42
CA ASP A 148 -14.66 -13.39 0.03
C ASP A 148 -13.40 -13.70 0.86
N ASP A 149 -12.50 -14.54 0.37
CA ASP A 149 -11.24 -14.85 1.06
C ASP A 149 -10.31 -13.64 1.07
N ALA A 150 -10.13 -12.99 -0.06
CA ALA A 150 -9.36 -11.75 -0.15
C ALA A 150 -10.04 -10.60 0.64
N ALA A 151 -11.37 -10.51 0.55
CA ALA A 151 -12.15 -9.55 1.32
C ALA A 151 -11.91 -9.69 2.82
N ALA A 152 -11.97 -10.92 3.35
CA ALA A 152 -11.74 -11.21 4.76
C ALA A 152 -10.28 -10.87 5.17
N ARG A 153 -9.30 -11.23 4.34
CA ARG A 153 -7.88 -10.97 4.59
C ARG A 153 -7.59 -9.47 4.74
N TYR A 154 -8.02 -8.66 3.77
CA TYR A 154 -7.78 -7.21 3.81
C TYR A 154 -8.58 -6.54 4.91
N TRP A 155 -9.82 -6.95 5.12
CA TRP A 155 -10.65 -6.42 6.20
C TRP A 155 -10.03 -6.68 7.56
N GLN A 156 -9.55 -7.92 7.82
CA GLN A 156 -8.91 -8.26 9.07
C GLN A 156 -7.60 -7.49 9.29
N ALA A 157 -6.78 -7.34 8.26
CA ALA A 157 -5.56 -6.55 8.34
C ALA A 157 -5.85 -5.09 8.70
N GLY A 158 -6.86 -4.48 8.05
CA GLY A 158 -7.29 -3.12 8.36
C GLY A 158 -7.83 -2.96 9.79
N LEU A 159 -8.58 -3.95 10.30
CA LEU A 159 -9.05 -3.95 11.69
C LEU A 159 -7.89 -4.06 12.68
N THR A 160 -6.95 -4.99 12.44
CA THR A 160 -5.76 -5.16 13.29
C THR A 160 -4.98 -3.86 13.39
N THR A 161 -4.67 -3.22 12.26
CA THR A 161 -3.97 -1.93 12.23
C THR A 161 -4.73 -0.84 12.98
N SER A 162 -6.05 -0.75 12.77
CA SER A 162 -6.90 0.24 13.46
C SER A 162 -6.92 0.02 14.97
N GLN A 163 -7.03 -1.23 15.43
CA GLN A 163 -7.01 -1.58 16.84
C GLN A 163 -5.69 -1.20 17.50
N SER A 164 -4.56 -1.48 16.85
CA SER A 164 -3.23 -1.13 17.35
C SER A 164 -3.06 0.37 17.54
N LEU A 165 -3.52 1.17 16.56
CA LEU A 165 -3.45 2.63 16.64
C LEU A 165 -4.36 3.24 17.75
N LEU A 166 -5.47 2.60 18.07
CA LEU A 166 -6.40 3.07 19.09
C LEU A 166 -6.04 2.58 20.50
N ALA A 167 -5.20 1.56 20.61
CA ALA A 167 -4.74 1.00 21.89
C ALA A 167 -3.42 1.61 22.38
N ALA A 168 -2.79 2.48 21.58
CA ALA A 168 -1.49 3.08 21.84
C ALA A 168 -1.54 4.28 22.80
#